data_ed70dca2f859a25adf4c4320e0e67d41
#
_entry.id   ed70dca2f859a25adf4c4320e0e67d41
#
_cell.length_a   1.000
_cell.length_b   1.000
_cell.length_c   1.000
_cell.angle_alpha   90.00
_cell.angle_beta   90.00
_cell.angle_gamma   90.00
#
_symmetry.space_group_name_H-M   'P 1'
#
loop_
_entity.id
_entity.type
_entity.pdbx_description
1 polymer ?
#
loop_
_entity_poly.entity_id
_entity_poly.type
_entity_poly.pdbx_seq_one_letter_code
_entity_poly.pdbx_strand_id
1 'polypeptide(L)'
;MNSNYLLLPHFDPTIFTLGDSNIGLRWYGLMYLLGFIFARWLAVRRANRPNSGWTVDQVDTLLFNGFMGVFIGGRVGDVFFYNLDRFLQEPLYLFRVWEGGMSFHGGLIGVIVAMIWTSYSQKRNFWQTADFVAPLIPFGLGLGRIGNFINLELWGRETDVPWAMIFPNDPLLLPRHPSQLYEAFLEGVVLFTILNIFIKKPRPMGSVAGLFLIGYGVFRFIVEYVREPEVENFFGVITRGQALCLPMIMGGALIMAWAYSRKSAVIK
;
A
#
# COMPACT_ATOMS: atom_id res chain seq x y z
N MET A 1 -20.26 -14.67 -28.09
CA MET A 1 -19.36 -14.48 -26.94
C MET A 1 -18.29 -15.57 -27.06
N ASN A 2 -17.03 -15.21 -27.28
CA ASN A 2 -15.95 -16.18 -27.39
C ASN A 2 -15.74 -16.89 -26.04
N SER A 3 -16.06 -18.18 -26.00
CA SER A 3 -16.06 -19.06 -24.83
C SER A 3 -14.67 -19.41 -24.27
N ASN A 4 -13.62 -18.67 -24.66
CA ASN A 4 -12.24 -19.03 -24.33
C ASN A 4 -11.67 -18.33 -23.10
N TYR A 5 -12.38 -17.33 -22.53
CA TYR A 5 -11.90 -16.58 -21.39
C TYR A 5 -12.65 -16.92 -20.10
N LEU A 6 -11.96 -16.87 -18.99
CA LEU A 6 -12.53 -17.14 -17.67
C LEU A 6 -13.48 -16.02 -17.27
N LEU A 7 -14.78 -16.31 -17.24
CA LEU A 7 -15.76 -15.45 -16.59
C LEU A 7 -15.64 -15.64 -15.07
N LEU A 8 -15.29 -14.58 -14.35
CA LEU A 8 -15.23 -14.63 -12.90
C LEU A 8 -16.63 -14.75 -12.31
N PRO A 9 -16.81 -15.56 -11.24
CA PRO A 9 -18.06 -15.58 -10.51
C PRO A 9 -18.29 -14.24 -9.81
N HIS A 10 -19.53 -13.87 -9.59
CA HIS A 10 -19.86 -12.72 -8.76
C HIS A 10 -19.58 -13.08 -7.30
N PHE A 11 -18.50 -12.53 -6.75
CA PHE A 11 -18.19 -12.67 -5.34
C PHE A 11 -19.01 -11.67 -4.52
N ASP A 12 -19.65 -12.14 -3.45
CA ASP A 12 -20.22 -11.22 -2.46
C ASP A 12 -19.05 -10.51 -1.75
N PRO A 13 -18.96 -9.18 -1.80
CA PRO A 13 -17.90 -8.44 -1.11
C PRO A 13 -18.00 -8.57 0.42
N THR A 14 -19.12 -9.04 0.94
CA THR A 14 -19.42 -9.22 2.36
C THR A 14 -19.29 -10.68 2.75
N ILE A 15 -18.47 -10.99 3.76
CA ILE A 15 -18.28 -12.34 4.30
C ILE A 15 -19.48 -12.71 5.16
N PHE A 16 -19.89 -11.81 6.06
CA PHE A 16 -21.09 -11.92 6.86
C PHE A 16 -21.57 -10.55 7.35
N THR A 17 -22.87 -10.41 7.60
CA THR A 17 -23.50 -9.24 8.20
C THR A 17 -24.05 -9.59 9.59
N LEU A 18 -24.06 -8.62 10.50
CA LEU A 18 -24.65 -8.75 11.84
C LEU A 18 -26.14 -8.40 11.78
N GLY A 19 -26.98 -9.42 11.66
CA GLY A 19 -28.44 -9.24 11.54
C GLY A 19 -28.83 -8.41 10.32
N ASP A 20 -29.87 -7.58 10.44
CA ASP A 20 -30.36 -6.69 9.39
C ASP A 20 -29.56 -5.37 9.26
N SER A 21 -28.44 -5.27 10.00
CA SER A 21 -27.60 -4.08 9.97
C SER A 21 -26.62 -4.12 8.77
N ASN A 22 -26.27 -2.94 8.24
CA ASN A 22 -25.21 -2.80 7.21
C ASN A 22 -23.80 -3.02 7.79
N ILE A 23 -23.70 -3.47 9.06
CA ILE A 23 -22.42 -3.73 9.72
C ILE A 23 -22.05 -5.19 9.46
N GLY A 24 -20.92 -5.40 8.81
CA GLY A 24 -20.44 -6.74 8.48
C GLY A 24 -18.96 -6.77 8.18
N LEU A 25 -18.39 -7.97 8.17
CA LEU A 25 -17.01 -8.17 7.74
C LEU A 25 -16.96 -8.29 6.23
N ARG A 26 -16.20 -7.40 5.59
CA ARG A 26 -15.93 -7.43 4.15
C ARG A 26 -14.56 -8.02 3.87
N TRP A 27 -14.43 -8.70 2.71
CA TRP A 27 -13.16 -9.28 2.27
C TRP A 27 -12.02 -8.25 2.28
N TYR A 28 -12.29 -7.04 1.81
CA TYR A 28 -11.31 -5.97 1.78
C TYR A 28 -10.80 -5.61 3.19
N GLY A 29 -11.72 -5.49 4.16
CA GLY A 29 -11.36 -5.27 5.57
C GLY A 29 -10.56 -6.42 6.18
N LEU A 30 -10.91 -7.67 5.82
CA LEU A 30 -10.16 -8.85 6.25
C LEU A 30 -8.73 -8.84 5.70
N MET A 31 -8.51 -8.47 4.43
CA MET A 31 -7.17 -8.36 3.85
C MET A 31 -6.29 -7.34 4.57
N TYR A 32 -6.87 -6.19 4.95
CA TYR A 32 -6.15 -5.20 5.78
C TYR A 32 -5.80 -5.75 7.16
N LEU A 33 -6.73 -6.43 7.81
CA LEU A 33 -6.50 -7.05 9.12
C LEU A 33 -5.38 -8.09 9.05
N LEU A 34 -5.42 -8.98 8.06
CA LEU A 34 -4.38 -10.00 7.84
C LEU A 34 -3.03 -9.36 7.53
N GLY A 35 -3.00 -8.30 6.72
CA GLY A 35 -1.80 -7.52 6.43
C GLY A 35 -1.19 -6.92 7.71
N PHE A 36 -2.02 -6.35 8.57
CA PHE A 36 -1.58 -5.78 9.84
C PHE A 36 -1.06 -6.84 10.82
N ILE A 37 -1.78 -7.97 10.96
CA ILE A 37 -1.36 -9.10 11.81
C ILE A 37 -0.02 -9.65 11.33
N PHE A 38 0.14 -9.84 10.02
CA PHE A 38 1.40 -10.31 9.45
C PHE A 38 2.53 -9.30 9.67
N ALA A 39 2.28 -8.01 9.44
CA ALA A 39 3.26 -6.96 9.67
C ALA A 39 3.74 -6.95 11.13
N ARG A 40 2.79 -7.04 12.09
CA ARG A 40 3.13 -7.16 13.53
C ARG A 40 3.95 -8.41 13.82
N TRP A 41 3.51 -9.57 13.33
CA TRP A 41 4.24 -10.83 13.53
C TRP A 41 5.67 -10.74 13.02
N LEU A 42 5.86 -10.22 11.80
CA LEU A 42 7.18 -10.06 11.20
C LEU A 42 8.04 -9.03 11.95
N ALA A 43 7.45 -7.91 12.35
CA ALA A 43 8.11 -6.85 13.09
C ALA A 43 8.59 -7.34 14.47
N VAL A 44 7.72 -8.05 15.23
CA VAL A 44 8.08 -8.65 16.52
C VAL A 44 9.18 -9.72 16.35
N ARG A 45 9.06 -10.57 15.31
CA ARG A 45 10.12 -11.56 15.00
C ARG A 45 11.46 -10.90 14.69
N ARG A 46 11.44 -9.72 14.02
CA ARG A 46 12.66 -8.94 13.75
C ARG A 46 13.20 -8.26 15.01
N ALA A 47 12.33 -7.69 15.85
CA ALA A 47 12.71 -7.08 17.11
C ALA A 47 13.40 -8.06 18.07
N ASN A 48 12.93 -9.31 18.11
CA ASN A 48 13.50 -10.37 18.94
C ASN A 48 14.83 -10.95 18.43
N ARG A 49 15.35 -10.48 17.28
CA ARG A 49 16.68 -10.89 16.83
C ARG A 49 17.78 -10.25 17.68
N PRO A 50 18.88 -10.97 17.95
CA PRO A 50 20.03 -10.40 18.65
C PRO A 50 20.51 -9.10 17.95
N ASN A 51 20.77 -8.08 18.73
CA ASN A 51 21.25 -6.76 18.26
C ASN A 51 20.28 -6.04 17.30
N SER A 52 18.98 -6.35 17.32
CA SER A 52 17.99 -5.64 16.50
C SER A 52 17.87 -4.16 16.85
N GLY A 53 18.18 -3.82 18.11
CA GLY A 53 18.00 -2.49 18.67
C GLY A 53 16.52 -2.09 18.86
N TRP A 54 15.56 -2.99 18.69
CA TRP A 54 14.13 -2.76 18.86
C TRP A 54 13.55 -3.63 19.98
N THR A 55 12.64 -3.07 20.77
CA THR A 55 11.82 -3.84 21.72
C THR A 55 10.43 -4.08 21.15
N VAL A 56 9.72 -5.07 21.69
CA VAL A 56 8.33 -5.37 21.28
C VAL A 56 7.42 -4.18 21.53
N ASP A 57 7.56 -3.52 22.67
CA ASP A 57 6.76 -2.33 23.03
C ASP A 57 6.98 -1.16 22.05
N GLN A 58 8.23 -0.98 21.58
CA GLN A 58 8.55 0.02 20.56
C GLN A 58 7.89 -0.30 19.22
N VAL A 59 7.86 -1.59 18.86
CA VAL A 59 7.18 -2.08 17.65
C VAL A 59 5.68 -1.87 17.76
N ASP A 60 5.07 -2.25 18.87
CA ASP A 60 3.62 -2.11 19.07
C ASP A 60 3.21 -0.62 19.05
N THR A 61 4.00 0.25 19.68
CA THR A 61 3.80 1.70 19.61
C THR A 61 3.91 2.23 18.17
N LEU A 62 4.92 1.78 17.41
CA LEU A 62 5.11 2.19 16.01
C LEU A 62 3.94 1.77 15.13
N LEU A 63 3.48 0.53 15.26
CA LEU A 63 2.36 0.01 14.49
C LEU A 63 1.04 0.67 14.86
N PHE A 64 0.81 0.91 16.16
CA PHE A 64 -0.37 1.63 16.63
C PHE A 64 -0.41 3.07 16.09
N ASN A 65 0.69 3.81 16.24
CA ASN A 65 0.80 5.17 15.73
C ASN A 65 0.65 5.20 14.20
N GLY A 66 1.24 4.24 13.48
CA GLY A 66 1.08 4.09 12.04
C GLY A 66 -0.37 3.86 11.63
N PHE A 67 -1.07 2.96 12.32
CA PHE A 67 -2.51 2.71 12.09
C PHE A 67 -3.34 3.97 12.33
N MET A 68 -3.12 4.65 13.46
CA MET A 68 -3.81 5.91 13.76
C MET A 68 -3.47 7.01 12.75
N GLY A 69 -2.22 7.05 12.29
CA GLY A 69 -1.77 7.97 11.24
C GLY A 69 -2.52 7.74 9.92
N VAL A 70 -2.64 6.49 9.46
CA VAL A 70 -3.42 6.15 8.26
C VAL A 70 -4.89 6.52 8.44
N PHE A 71 -5.49 6.15 9.58
CA PHE A 71 -6.92 6.36 9.82
C PHE A 71 -7.27 7.85 9.92
N ILE A 72 -6.57 8.59 10.78
CA ILE A 72 -6.81 10.03 10.98
C ILE A 72 -6.42 10.81 9.70
N GLY A 73 -5.24 10.51 9.15
CA GLY A 73 -4.77 11.17 7.93
C GLY A 73 -5.67 10.91 6.73
N GLY A 74 -6.15 9.66 6.58
CA GLY A 74 -7.09 9.30 5.52
C GLY A 74 -8.40 10.08 5.61
N ARG A 75 -8.97 10.20 6.81
CA ARG A 75 -10.21 10.95 7.03
C ARG A 75 -10.02 12.46 6.88
N VAL A 76 -8.99 13.01 7.50
CA VAL A 76 -8.65 14.43 7.37
C VAL A 76 -8.37 14.76 5.90
N GLY A 77 -7.59 13.94 5.21
CA GLY A 77 -7.30 14.16 3.79
C GLY A 77 -8.54 14.06 2.91
N ASP A 78 -9.49 13.17 3.21
CA ASP A 78 -10.77 13.10 2.49
C ASP A 78 -11.56 14.40 2.65
N VAL A 79 -11.71 14.86 3.89
CA VAL A 79 -12.46 16.07 4.20
C VAL A 79 -11.82 17.30 3.53
N PHE A 80 -10.52 17.50 3.68
CA PHE A 80 -9.87 18.71 3.22
C PHE A 80 -9.56 18.74 1.72
N PHE A 81 -9.34 17.58 1.07
CA PHE A 81 -9.01 17.53 -0.35
C PHE A 81 -10.23 17.35 -1.24
N TYR A 82 -11.30 16.69 -0.75
CA TYR A 82 -12.43 16.30 -1.60
C TYR A 82 -13.79 16.81 -1.10
N ASN A 83 -13.95 17.10 0.19
CA ASN A 83 -15.24 17.42 0.81
C ASN A 83 -15.20 18.70 1.68
N LEU A 84 -14.34 19.67 1.32
CA LEU A 84 -14.17 20.90 2.12
C LEU A 84 -15.46 21.70 2.26
N ASP A 85 -16.22 21.84 1.18
CA ASP A 85 -17.48 22.61 1.17
C ASP A 85 -18.50 21.99 2.14
N ARG A 86 -18.57 20.66 2.18
CA ARG A 86 -19.43 19.93 3.11
C ARG A 86 -18.98 20.14 4.56
N PHE A 87 -17.68 20.08 4.80
CA PHE A 87 -17.12 20.33 6.13
C PHE A 87 -17.39 21.75 6.63
N LEU A 88 -17.31 22.76 5.76
CA LEU A 88 -17.61 24.15 6.13
C LEU A 88 -19.09 24.35 6.49
N GLN A 89 -20.00 23.58 5.88
CA GLN A 89 -21.43 23.60 6.21
C GLN A 89 -21.75 22.73 7.44
N GLU A 90 -21.11 21.59 7.56
CA GLU A 90 -21.32 20.62 8.63
C GLU A 90 -19.97 20.17 9.25
N PRO A 91 -19.36 20.90 10.20
CA PRO A 91 -18.04 20.57 10.76
C PRO A 91 -17.99 19.17 11.40
N LEU A 92 -19.12 18.67 11.92
CA LEU A 92 -19.22 17.32 12.48
C LEU A 92 -19.07 16.20 11.44
N TYR A 93 -19.11 16.52 10.15
CA TYR A 93 -18.84 15.59 9.05
C TYR A 93 -17.46 14.91 9.18
N LEU A 94 -16.46 15.62 9.72
CA LEU A 94 -15.14 15.07 9.98
C LEU A 94 -15.18 13.77 10.79
N PHE A 95 -16.09 13.68 11.76
CA PHE A 95 -16.20 12.54 12.68
C PHE A 95 -17.12 11.43 12.19
N ARG A 96 -17.87 11.65 11.10
CA ARG A 96 -18.80 10.65 10.54
C ARG A 96 -18.07 9.63 9.64
N VAL A 97 -17.15 8.86 10.25
CA VAL A 97 -16.35 7.86 9.53
C VAL A 97 -17.18 6.71 8.95
N TRP A 98 -18.38 6.48 9.46
CA TRP A 98 -19.34 5.47 8.98
C TRP A 98 -19.98 5.82 7.64
N GLU A 99 -19.93 7.08 7.21
CA GLU A 99 -20.38 7.52 5.88
C GLU A 99 -19.35 7.21 4.77
N GLY A 100 -18.19 6.65 5.16
CA GLY A 100 -17.08 6.40 4.25
C GLY A 100 -16.22 7.65 4.03
N GLY A 101 -15.44 7.64 2.96
CA GLY A 101 -14.52 8.72 2.60
C GLY A 101 -13.17 8.60 3.30
N MET A 102 -12.18 8.07 2.55
CA MET A 102 -10.79 7.94 2.99
C MET A 102 -9.86 8.33 1.85
N SER A 103 -9.00 9.31 2.07
CA SER A 103 -8.00 9.73 1.11
C SER A 103 -6.72 8.91 1.23
N PHE A 104 -6.29 8.28 0.13
CA PHE A 104 -5.00 7.60 0.08
C PHE A 104 -3.83 8.55 0.41
N HIS A 105 -3.81 9.74 -0.19
CA HIS A 105 -2.75 10.73 0.05
C HIS A 105 -2.76 11.23 1.49
N GLY A 106 -3.95 11.45 2.05
CA GLY A 106 -4.09 11.80 3.46
C GLY A 106 -3.55 10.71 4.39
N GLY A 107 -3.87 9.45 4.11
CA GLY A 107 -3.34 8.29 4.86
C GLY A 107 -1.83 8.18 4.75
N LEU A 108 -1.25 8.40 3.56
CA LEU A 108 0.19 8.39 3.35
C LEU A 108 0.90 9.50 4.15
N ILE A 109 0.37 10.72 4.13
CA ILE A 109 0.89 11.82 4.93
C ILE A 109 0.78 11.48 6.42
N GLY A 110 -0.37 10.96 6.85
CA GLY A 110 -0.61 10.59 8.24
C GLY A 110 0.37 9.53 8.76
N VAL A 111 0.66 8.48 7.97
CA VAL A 111 1.63 7.46 8.38
C VAL A 111 3.06 8.02 8.43
N ILE A 112 3.44 8.90 7.50
CA ILE A 112 4.76 9.54 7.54
C ILE A 112 4.89 10.41 8.80
N VAL A 113 3.88 11.21 9.13
CA VAL A 113 3.85 12.03 10.36
C VAL A 113 3.95 11.13 11.59
N ALA A 114 3.19 10.02 11.64
CA ALA A 114 3.24 9.06 12.74
C ALA A 114 4.64 8.42 12.88
N MET A 115 5.31 8.10 11.77
CA MET A 115 6.67 7.57 11.78
C MET A 115 7.70 8.62 12.28
N ILE A 116 7.57 9.87 11.88
CA ILE A 116 8.43 10.98 12.37
C ILE A 116 8.21 11.15 13.87
N TRP A 117 6.95 11.22 14.32
CA TRP A 117 6.61 11.35 15.73
C TRP A 117 7.14 10.19 16.57
N THR A 118 6.93 8.95 16.11
CA THR A 118 7.42 7.75 16.81
C THR A 118 8.95 7.72 16.85
N SER A 119 9.63 8.09 15.77
CA SER A 119 11.07 8.17 15.74
C SER A 119 11.59 9.18 16.79
N TYR A 120 10.98 10.35 16.84
CA TYR A 120 11.35 11.38 17.80
C TYR A 120 11.10 10.92 19.25
N SER A 121 9.94 10.37 19.55
CA SER A 121 9.55 9.91 20.90
C SER A 121 10.43 8.75 21.38
N GLN A 122 10.86 7.88 20.47
CA GLN A 122 11.76 6.76 20.78
C GLN A 122 13.25 7.11 20.66
N LYS A 123 13.59 8.39 20.46
CA LYS A 123 14.97 8.90 20.30
C LYS A 123 15.73 8.16 19.19
N ARG A 124 15.05 7.89 18.07
CA ARG A 124 15.60 7.23 16.88
C ARG A 124 15.74 8.20 15.72
N ASN A 125 16.65 7.87 14.80
CA ASN A 125 16.66 8.54 13.51
C ASN A 125 15.47 8.04 12.66
N PHE A 126 14.82 8.97 11.93
CA PHE A 126 13.71 8.64 11.03
C PHE A 126 14.07 7.51 10.05
N TRP A 127 15.26 7.52 9.49
CA TRP A 127 15.70 6.48 8.54
C TRP A 127 15.83 5.09 9.17
N GLN A 128 16.14 5.00 10.47
CA GLN A 128 16.13 3.71 11.18
C GLN A 128 14.70 3.15 11.25
N THR A 129 13.72 4.00 11.52
CA THR A 129 12.31 3.62 11.54
C THR A 129 11.83 3.26 10.14
N ALA A 130 12.16 4.06 9.12
CA ALA A 130 11.79 3.82 7.73
C ALA A 130 12.37 2.48 7.21
N ASP A 131 13.64 2.18 7.49
CA ASP A 131 14.28 0.90 7.13
C ASP A 131 13.69 -0.29 7.89
N PHE A 132 13.20 -0.07 9.11
CA PHE A 132 12.50 -1.12 9.86
C PHE A 132 11.12 -1.41 9.27
N VAL A 133 10.37 -0.38 8.86
CA VAL A 133 9.00 -0.47 8.34
C VAL A 133 8.99 -0.98 6.89
N ALA A 134 9.90 -0.52 6.04
CA ALA A 134 9.88 -0.79 4.61
C ALA A 134 9.65 -2.28 4.22
N PRO A 135 10.32 -3.29 4.85
CA PRO A 135 10.08 -4.70 4.52
C PRO A 135 8.75 -5.27 5.03
N LEU A 136 7.99 -4.51 5.85
CA LEU A 136 6.69 -4.94 6.36
C LEU A 136 5.55 -4.58 5.39
N ILE A 137 5.74 -3.53 4.58
CA ILE A 137 4.70 -2.93 3.74
C ILE A 137 4.25 -3.85 2.59
N PRO A 138 5.14 -4.47 1.80
CA PRO A 138 4.75 -5.13 0.55
C PRO A 138 3.70 -6.22 0.71
N PHE A 139 3.78 -7.01 1.77
CA PHE A 139 2.79 -8.07 2.01
C PHE A 139 1.38 -7.51 2.18
N GLY A 140 1.25 -6.40 2.92
CA GLY A 140 -0.03 -5.71 3.08
C GLY A 140 -0.55 -5.12 1.77
N LEU A 141 0.34 -4.56 0.93
CA LEU A 141 -0.02 -4.09 -0.41
C LEU A 141 -0.55 -5.24 -1.27
N GLY A 142 0.14 -6.38 -1.29
CA GLY A 142 -0.30 -7.57 -2.02
C GLY A 142 -1.69 -8.06 -1.57
N LEU A 143 -1.94 -8.11 -0.25
CA LEU A 143 -3.26 -8.49 0.27
C LEU A 143 -4.35 -7.47 -0.12
N GLY A 144 -4.05 -6.17 -0.10
CA GLY A 144 -4.97 -5.15 -0.58
C GLY A 144 -5.36 -5.37 -2.05
N ARG A 145 -4.40 -5.76 -2.91
CA ARG A 145 -4.66 -6.10 -4.33
C ARG A 145 -5.51 -7.36 -4.48
N ILE A 146 -5.28 -8.37 -3.64
CA ILE A 146 -6.18 -9.54 -3.58
C ILE A 146 -7.60 -9.11 -3.17
N GLY A 147 -7.72 -8.18 -2.23
CA GLY A 147 -9.02 -7.59 -1.86
C GLY A 147 -9.71 -6.90 -3.04
N ASN A 148 -8.98 -6.10 -3.84
CA ASN A 148 -9.52 -5.48 -5.06
C ASN A 148 -9.96 -6.54 -6.09
N PHE A 149 -9.21 -7.63 -6.24
CA PHE A 149 -9.57 -8.73 -7.14
C PHE A 149 -10.87 -9.42 -6.70
N ILE A 150 -11.03 -9.73 -5.41
CA ILE A 150 -12.25 -10.32 -4.86
C ILE A 150 -13.45 -9.36 -4.99
N ASN A 151 -13.23 -8.05 -4.83
CA ASN A 151 -14.27 -7.04 -5.03
C ASN A 151 -14.58 -6.78 -6.51
N LEU A 152 -13.87 -7.44 -7.44
CA LEU A 152 -14.05 -7.27 -8.89
C LEU A 152 -13.90 -5.79 -9.30
N GLU A 153 -12.87 -5.12 -8.78
CA GLU A 153 -12.57 -3.71 -9.04
C GLU A 153 -11.12 -3.50 -9.48
N LEU A 154 -10.83 -2.37 -10.14
CA LEU A 154 -9.49 -1.97 -10.57
C LEU A 154 -8.82 -2.97 -11.53
N TRP A 155 -9.59 -3.56 -12.43
CA TRP A 155 -9.08 -4.44 -13.50
C TRP A 155 -8.19 -3.69 -14.50
N GLY A 156 -7.53 -4.44 -15.36
CA GLY A 156 -6.64 -3.91 -16.39
C GLY A 156 -7.34 -3.61 -17.71
N ARG A 157 -6.54 -3.20 -18.70
CA ARG A 157 -6.99 -2.92 -20.06
C ARG A 157 -7.52 -4.18 -20.74
N GLU A 158 -8.32 -3.98 -21.79
CA GLU A 158 -8.73 -5.03 -22.70
C GLU A 158 -7.50 -5.74 -23.29
N THR A 159 -7.59 -7.06 -23.43
CA THR A 159 -6.50 -7.90 -23.90
C THR A 159 -6.98 -9.22 -24.48
N ASP A 160 -6.17 -9.84 -25.33
CA ASP A 160 -6.37 -11.15 -25.94
C ASP A 160 -5.46 -12.24 -25.37
N VAL A 161 -4.72 -11.95 -24.28
CA VAL A 161 -3.84 -12.95 -23.66
C VAL A 161 -4.63 -14.17 -23.17
N PRO A 162 -4.05 -15.39 -23.20
CA PRO A 162 -4.78 -16.61 -22.84
C PRO A 162 -5.36 -16.66 -21.43
N TRP A 163 -4.83 -15.86 -20.51
CA TRP A 163 -5.28 -15.75 -19.12
C TRP A 163 -6.08 -14.48 -18.83
N ALA A 164 -6.57 -13.80 -19.88
CA ALA A 164 -7.50 -12.70 -19.70
C ALA A 164 -8.76 -13.16 -18.95
N MET A 165 -9.35 -12.28 -18.17
CA MET A 165 -10.53 -12.57 -17.36
C MET A 165 -11.63 -11.57 -17.67
N ILE A 166 -12.87 -12.04 -17.63
CA ILE A 166 -14.07 -11.21 -17.77
C ILE A 166 -14.60 -10.91 -16.38
N PHE A 167 -14.64 -9.61 -16.03
CA PHE A 167 -15.10 -9.13 -14.75
C PHE A 167 -16.59 -8.81 -14.82
N PRO A 168 -17.45 -9.42 -13.98
CA PRO A 168 -18.91 -9.18 -14.00
C PRO A 168 -19.30 -7.72 -13.76
N ASN A 169 -18.45 -6.97 -13.05
CA ASN A 169 -18.67 -5.54 -12.77
C ASN A 169 -18.20 -4.62 -13.91
N ASP A 170 -17.53 -5.15 -14.94
CA ASP A 170 -17.18 -4.38 -16.14
C ASP A 170 -18.45 -4.21 -17.01
N PRO A 171 -18.92 -2.96 -17.24
CA PRO A 171 -20.11 -2.72 -18.07
C PRO A 171 -19.98 -3.25 -19.50
N LEU A 172 -18.72 -3.37 -20.00
CA LEU A 172 -18.45 -3.84 -21.36
C LEU A 172 -18.27 -5.36 -21.44
N LEU A 173 -18.09 -6.05 -20.30
CA LEU A 173 -17.83 -7.50 -20.22
C LEU A 173 -16.73 -7.96 -21.17
N LEU A 174 -15.67 -7.15 -21.30
CA LEU A 174 -14.52 -7.43 -22.14
C LEU A 174 -13.49 -8.33 -21.43
N PRO A 175 -12.71 -9.13 -22.18
CA PRO A 175 -11.55 -9.81 -21.60
C PRO A 175 -10.49 -8.78 -21.21
N ARG A 176 -10.09 -8.80 -19.94
CA ARG A 176 -9.21 -7.83 -19.30
C ARG A 176 -8.00 -8.47 -18.65
N HIS A 177 -6.90 -7.72 -18.56
CA HIS A 177 -5.80 -8.12 -17.70
C HIS A 177 -6.24 -8.16 -16.23
N PRO A 178 -5.96 -9.25 -15.48
CA PRO A 178 -6.14 -9.26 -14.02
C PRO A 178 -5.00 -8.47 -13.34
N SER A 179 -4.95 -7.15 -13.58
CA SER A 179 -3.85 -6.27 -13.13
C SER A 179 -3.65 -6.29 -11.62
N GLN A 180 -4.72 -6.51 -10.85
CA GLN A 180 -4.65 -6.67 -9.39
C GLN A 180 -3.73 -7.84 -8.98
N LEU A 181 -3.77 -8.97 -9.73
CA LEU A 181 -2.92 -10.12 -9.46
C LEU A 181 -1.46 -9.85 -9.84
N TYR A 182 -1.21 -9.07 -10.89
CA TYR A 182 0.15 -8.64 -11.25
C TYR A 182 0.73 -7.71 -10.17
N GLU A 183 -0.07 -6.76 -9.68
CA GLU A 183 0.29 -5.88 -8.57
C GLU A 183 0.55 -6.69 -7.30
N ALA A 184 -0.33 -7.63 -6.94
CA ALA A 184 -0.14 -8.50 -5.78
C ALA A 184 1.16 -9.32 -5.86
N PHE A 185 1.49 -9.81 -7.04
CA PHE A 185 2.72 -10.57 -7.25
C PHE A 185 3.97 -9.69 -7.20
N LEU A 186 4.02 -8.61 -7.97
CA LEU A 186 5.21 -7.75 -8.09
C LEU A 186 5.41 -6.87 -6.85
N GLU A 187 4.37 -6.09 -6.46
CA GLU A 187 4.44 -5.15 -5.34
C GLU A 187 4.32 -5.88 -3.99
N GLY A 188 3.61 -7.02 -3.96
CA GLY A 188 3.46 -7.86 -2.77
C GLY A 188 4.63 -8.85 -2.63
N VAL A 189 4.60 -9.95 -3.41
CA VAL A 189 5.50 -11.11 -3.20
C VAL A 189 6.94 -10.80 -3.59
N VAL A 190 7.17 -10.26 -4.80
CA VAL A 190 8.52 -10.04 -5.32
C VAL A 190 9.24 -8.97 -4.51
N LEU A 191 8.60 -7.81 -4.28
CA LEU A 191 9.17 -6.73 -3.50
C LEU A 191 9.43 -7.14 -2.05
N PHE A 192 8.49 -7.88 -1.43
CA PHE A 192 8.69 -8.47 -0.11
C PHE A 192 9.94 -9.33 -0.05
N THR A 193 10.10 -10.21 -1.03
CA THR A 193 11.23 -11.13 -1.11
C THR A 193 12.56 -10.37 -1.27
N ILE A 194 12.61 -9.40 -2.19
CA ILE A 194 13.80 -8.57 -2.42
C ILE A 194 14.22 -7.86 -1.14
N LEU A 195 13.31 -7.17 -0.46
CA LEU A 195 13.61 -6.41 0.76
C LEU A 195 14.08 -7.34 1.89
N ASN A 196 13.38 -8.46 2.11
CA ASN A 196 13.75 -9.39 3.17
C ASN A 196 15.06 -10.16 2.89
N ILE A 197 15.44 -10.35 1.63
CA ILE A 197 16.79 -10.84 1.28
C ILE A 197 17.83 -9.72 1.50
N PHE A 198 17.52 -8.49 1.09
CA PHE A 198 18.44 -7.37 1.20
C PHE A 198 18.85 -7.08 2.65
N ILE A 199 17.91 -7.14 3.59
CA ILE A 199 18.17 -6.90 5.02
C ILE A 199 18.85 -8.07 5.76
N LYS A 200 19.14 -9.21 5.10
CA LYS A 200 19.91 -10.29 5.72
C LYS A 200 21.33 -9.89 6.03
N LYS A 201 21.89 -8.92 5.32
CA LYS A 201 23.20 -8.35 5.55
C LYS A 201 23.05 -6.95 6.13
N PRO A 202 23.98 -6.51 7.00
CA PRO A 202 24.00 -5.12 7.48
C PRO A 202 24.02 -4.13 6.31
N ARG A 203 23.18 -3.11 6.39
CA ARG A 203 23.00 -2.12 5.33
C ARG A 203 23.18 -0.68 5.85
N PRO A 204 23.64 0.26 5.03
CA PRO A 204 23.64 1.66 5.39
C PRO A 204 22.22 2.15 5.69
N MET A 205 22.09 2.98 6.72
CA MET A 205 20.83 3.58 7.15
C MET A 205 20.17 4.39 6.02
N GLY A 206 18.88 4.15 5.75
CA GLY A 206 18.10 4.73 4.65
C GLY A 206 18.07 3.86 3.38
N SER A 207 18.97 2.87 3.25
CA SER A 207 19.07 2.08 2.01
C SER A 207 17.91 1.12 1.80
N VAL A 208 17.29 0.61 2.86
CA VAL A 208 16.14 -0.29 2.75
C VAL A 208 14.89 0.47 2.33
N ALA A 209 14.69 1.64 2.91
CA ALA A 209 13.61 2.55 2.51
C ALA A 209 13.79 3.04 1.06
N GLY A 210 15.03 3.38 0.67
CA GLY A 210 15.36 3.75 -0.71
C GLY A 210 15.06 2.61 -1.68
N LEU A 211 15.45 1.37 -1.35
CA LEU A 211 15.17 0.19 -2.19
C LEU A 211 13.67 -0.09 -2.30
N PHE A 212 12.91 0.11 -1.21
CA PHE A 212 11.44 0.00 -1.26
C PHE A 212 10.84 0.99 -2.26
N LEU A 213 11.24 2.27 -2.20
CA LEU A 213 10.71 3.30 -3.10
C LEU A 213 11.05 3.00 -4.55
N ILE A 214 12.29 2.57 -4.85
CA ILE A 214 12.69 2.17 -6.21
C ILE A 214 11.87 0.97 -6.66
N GLY A 215 11.84 -0.11 -5.85
CA GLY A 215 11.20 -1.36 -6.23
C GLY A 215 9.70 -1.19 -6.45
N TYR A 216 9.01 -0.53 -5.51
CA TYR A 216 7.59 -0.23 -5.66
C TYR A 216 7.33 0.67 -6.88
N GLY A 217 8.09 1.76 -7.04
CA GLY A 217 7.93 2.67 -8.15
C GLY A 217 8.14 1.99 -9.51
N VAL A 218 9.15 1.12 -9.62
CA VAL A 218 9.43 0.36 -10.86
C VAL A 218 8.31 -0.65 -11.14
N PHE A 219 7.90 -1.45 -10.16
CA PHE A 219 6.84 -2.44 -10.36
C PHE A 219 5.52 -1.78 -10.70
N ARG A 220 5.15 -0.71 -10.00
CA ARG A 220 3.96 0.08 -10.28
C ARG A 220 4.00 0.69 -11.68
N PHE A 221 5.15 1.23 -12.10
CA PHE A 221 5.34 1.77 -13.44
C PHE A 221 5.14 0.70 -14.53
N ILE A 222 5.65 -0.52 -14.31
CA ILE A 222 5.49 -1.64 -15.24
C ILE A 222 4.03 -2.08 -15.33
N VAL A 223 3.35 -2.26 -14.19
CA VAL A 223 1.95 -2.71 -14.19
C VAL A 223 1.02 -1.67 -14.82
N GLU A 224 1.36 -0.40 -14.75
CA GLU A 224 0.54 0.68 -15.33
C GLU A 224 0.37 0.56 -16.86
N TYR A 225 1.25 -0.14 -17.56
CA TYR A 225 1.06 -0.42 -19.00
C TYR A 225 -0.16 -1.29 -19.29
N VAL A 226 -0.50 -2.18 -18.39
CA VAL A 226 -1.62 -3.13 -18.52
C VAL A 226 -2.83 -2.76 -17.66
N ARG A 227 -2.72 -1.75 -16.82
CA ARG A 227 -3.81 -1.25 -15.98
C ARG A 227 -4.73 -0.34 -16.79
N GLU A 228 -6.03 -0.40 -16.53
CA GLU A 228 -6.99 0.58 -17.05
C GLU A 228 -6.72 1.94 -16.41
N PRO A 229 -6.41 2.99 -17.18
CA PRO A 229 -6.13 4.30 -16.62
C PRO A 229 -7.41 4.96 -16.11
N GLU A 230 -7.38 5.49 -14.89
CA GLU A 230 -8.51 6.23 -14.30
C GLU A 230 -8.71 7.61 -14.96
N VAL A 231 -7.67 8.15 -15.58
CA VAL A 231 -7.65 9.47 -16.24
C VAL A 231 -6.80 9.38 -17.50
N GLU A 232 -7.19 10.10 -18.54
CA GLU A 232 -6.43 10.19 -19.79
C GLU A 232 -4.95 10.57 -19.57
N ASN A 233 -4.11 10.16 -20.52
CA ASN A 233 -2.66 10.28 -20.46
C ASN A 233 -2.19 11.69 -20.15
N PHE A 234 -1.24 11.80 -19.21
CA PHE A 234 -0.57 13.04 -18.89
C PHE A 234 0.36 13.40 -20.05
N PHE A 235 0.16 14.56 -20.69
CA PHE A 235 0.83 14.99 -21.90
C PHE A 235 0.73 14.01 -23.10
N GLY A 236 -0.26 13.11 -23.12
CA GLY A 236 -0.46 12.16 -24.21
C GLY A 236 0.55 11.01 -24.30
N VAL A 237 1.53 10.92 -23.38
CA VAL A 237 2.66 9.97 -23.45
C VAL A 237 2.66 8.98 -22.29
N ILE A 238 2.46 9.45 -21.06
CA ILE A 238 2.51 8.64 -19.83
C ILE A 238 1.21 8.77 -19.04
N THR A 239 0.82 7.71 -18.34
CA THR A 239 -0.33 7.77 -17.44
C THR A 239 0.00 8.60 -16.19
N ARG A 240 -1.03 9.10 -15.50
CA ARG A 240 -0.86 9.77 -14.20
C ARG A 240 -0.15 8.87 -13.19
N GLY A 241 -0.45 7.56 -13.20
CA GLY A 241 0.20 6.58 -12.35
C GLY A 241 1.70 6.48 -12.62
N GLN A 242 2.10 6.42 -13.91
CA GLN A 242 3.52 6.42 -14.30
C GLN A 242 4.23 7.72 -13.89
N ALA A 243 3.59 8.87 -14.09
CA ALA A 243 4.16 10.16 -13.70
C ALA A 243 4.46 10.24 -12.19
N LEU A 244 3.59 9.68 -11.34
CA LEU A 244 3.79 9.63 -9.89
C LEU A 244 4.87 8.61 -9.46
N CYS A 245 5.16 7.60 -10.27
CA CYS A 245 6.23 6.64 -9.99
C CYS A 245 7.63 7.25 -10.17
N LEU A 246 7.82 8.17 -11.12
CA LEU A 246 9.12 8.76 -11.41
C LEU A 246 9.76 9.47 -10.20
N PRO A 247 9.08 10.38 -9.48
CA PRO A 247 9.65 11.00 -8.29
C PRO A 247 9.93 9.99 -7.17
N MET A 248 9.17 8.89 -7.08
CA MET A 248 9.45 7.82 -6.10
C MET A 248 10.75 7.09 -6.45
N ILE A 249 10.94 6.71 -7.72
CA ILE A 249 12.16 6.05 -8.19
C ILE A 249 13.37 6.96 -7.99
N MET A 250 13.25 8.23 -8.41
CA MET A 250 14.33 9.21 -8.26
C MET A 250 14.66 9.47 -6.80
N GLY A 251 13.65 9.70 -5.96
CA GLY A 251 13.82 9.89 -4.53
C GLY A 251 14.48 8.70 -3.85
N GLY A 252 14.03 7.48 -4.19
CA GLY A 252 14.62 6.25 -3.71
C GLY A 252 16.09 6.10 -4.13
N ALA A 253 16.43 6.41 -5.39
CA ALA A 253 17.80 6.39 -5.88
C ALA A 253 18.69 7.42 -5.15
N LEU A 254 18.19 8.63 -4.93
CA LEU A 254 18.90 9.66 -4.19
C LEU A 254 19.14 9.25 -2.73
N ILE A 255 18.13 8.67 -2.07
CA ILE A 255 18.26 8.15 -0.70
C ILE A 255 19.30 7.02 -0.66
N MET A 256 19.28 6.09 -1.61
CA MET A 256 20.31 5.04 -1.67
C MET A 256 21.70 5.61 -1.91
N ALA A 257 21.88 6.50 -2.87
CA ALA A 257 23.16 7.15 -3.13
C ALA A 257 23.68 7.88 -1.88
N TRP A 258 22.83 8.63 -1.20
CA TRP A 258 23.14 9.29 0.05
C TRP A 258 23.52 8.30 1.17
N ALA A 259 22.77 7.19 1.32
CA ALA A 259 23.05 6.17 2.33
C ALA A 259 24.42 5.54 2.12
N TYR A 260 24.79 5.23 0.88
CA TYR A 260 26.08 4.60 0.57
C TYR A 260 27.26 5.59 0.50
N SER A 261 27.02 6.88 0.29
CA SER A 261 28.07 7.92 0.34
C SER A 261 28.55 8.21 1.77
N ARG A 262 27.73 7.92 2.79
CA ARG A 262 28.09 8.10 4.20
C ARG A 262 28.90 6.90 4.68
N LYS A 263 30.13 7.11 5.06
CA LYS A 263 31.07 6.09 5.56
C LYS A 263 30.69 5.45 6.91
N SER A 264 29.56 5.81 7.54
CA SER A 264 29.23 5.34 8.91
C SER A 264 27.75 5.38 9.19
N ALA A 265 27.22 4.30 9.50
CA ALA A 265 26.11 3.84 10.32
C ALA A 265 25.48 2.60 9.67
N VAL A 266 26.20 1.52 9.74
CA VAL A 266 25.65 0.21 9.37
C VAL A 266 24.61 -0.15 10.41
N ILE A 267 23.35 -0.29 10.00
CA ILE A 267 22.33 -0.90 10.85
C ILE A 267 22.68 -2.39 10.98
N LYS A 268 23.02 -2.81 12.20
CA LYS A 268 23.26 -4.20 12.54
C LYS A 268 21.96 -4.97 12.67
#